data_da023d822310bf42a735af15a6341a39
#
_entry.id   da023d822310bf42a735af15a6341a39
#
_cell.length_a   1.000
_cell.length_b   1.000
_cell.length_c   1.000
_cell.angle_alpha   90.00
_cell.angle_beta   90.00
_cell.angle_gamma   90.00
#
_symmetry.space_group_name_H-M   'P 1'
#
loop_
_entity.id
_entity.type
_entity.pdbx_description
1 polymer ?
#
loop_
_entity_poly.entity_id
_entity_poly.type
_entity_poly.pdbx_seq_one_letter_code
_entity_poly.pdbx_strand_id
1 'polypeptide(L)'
;MDASILMKKLEDNLDTIFDEGKYEEFLSYMARFHRYSLFNQLLILMQRPDAFKVAGYKRWIEEGRQVKKGEKAIGILAPRLYNVYVNAKTGERIEKGSMSRAEINKALAMGIVKKEKRRVGFIGVNVFDIGQTVPINGEDETNEVRMSIEGLKGSFKDLERLKDAIRLATGADITITNELGSLEVMGYYSKDSNEIVLRDLGDVQIAKTLIHEGGHAIAKRLTKDGKVIPLGADTKPEDLLVFSKDDEEVVVESAAYAVMQALGMDVSDYSFGYIRNWATAYKEEKEGKETLLNNLKYISIITSEILKAVEEVFGVSGEEEDDTAVKEEKAEDMLSMLEANTARLKAEGVVRVEG
;
A
#
# COMPACT_ATOMS: atom_id res chain seq x y z
N MET A 1 -9.81 -16.90 -10.77
CA MET A 1 -8.83 -16.41 -11.81
C MET A 1 -7.46 -17.03 -11.50
N ASP A 2 -6.60 -17.26 -12.49
CA ASP A 2 -5.27 -17.84 -12.24
C ASP A 2 -4.29 -16.72 -11.82
N ALA A 3 -3.59 -16.90 -10.69
CA ALA A 3 -2.61 -15.93 -10.17
C ALA A 3 -1.45 -15.72 -11.16
N SER A 4 -1.05 -16.75 -11.90
CA SER A 4 0.02 -16.65 -12.90
C SER A 4 -0.33 -15.72 -14.06
N ILE A 5 -1.59 -15.70 -14.48
CA ILE A 5 -2.06 -14.78 -15.53
C ILE A 5 -2.05 -13.34 -15.01
N LEU A 6 -2.44 -13.12 -13.75
CA LEU A 6 -2.42 -11.81 -13.12
C LEU A 6 -0.99 -11.27 -12.97
N MET A 7 -0.05 -12.13 -12.53
CA MET A 7 1.36 -11.79 -12.44
C MET A 7 1.95 -11.39 -13.79
N LYS A 8 1.65 -12.18 -14.85
CA LYS A 8 2.09 -11.82 -16.19
C LYS A 8 1.51 -10.48 -16.66
N LYS A 9 0.24 -10.21 -16.39
CA LYS A 9 -0.37 -8.94 -16.74
C LYS A 9 0.34 -7.77 -16.06
N LEU A 10 0.77 -7.92 -14.79
CA LEU A 10 1.59 -6.92 -14.10
C LEU A 10 2.92 -6.71 -14.81
N GLU A 11 3.66 -7.79 -15.09
CA GLU A 11 4.97 -7.73 -15.74
C GLU A 11 4.91 -7.01 -17.10
N ASP A 12 3.92 -7.39 -17.94
CA ASP A 12 3.77 -6.86 -19.29
C ASP A 12 3.38 -5.35 -19.32
N ASN A 13 2.83 -4.81 -18.22
CA ASN A 13 2.29 -3.44 -18.18
C ASN A 13 2.93 -2.53 -17.13
N LEU A 14 3.90 -3.02 -16.36
CA LEU A 14 4.51 -2.22 -15.29
C LEU A 14 5.15 -0.93 -15.82
N ASP A 15 5.80 -1.02 -16.97
CA ASP A 15 6.51 0.10 -17.58
C ASP A 15 5.57 1.24 -18.02
N THR A 16 4.29 0.93 -18.28
CA THR A 16 3.30 1.91 -18.76
C THR A 16 2.89 2.94 -17.70
N ILE A 17 3.14 2.66 -16.41
CA ILE A 17 2.85 3.58 -15.31
C ILE A 17 3.66 4.88 -15.44
N PHE A 18 4.83 4.78 -16.07
CA PHE A 18 5.76 5.90 -16.22
C PHE A 18 5.61 6.65 -17.53
N ASP A 19 4.60 6.31 -18.33
CA ASP A 19 4.23 7.09 -19.49
C ASP A 19 3.70 8.47 -19.06
N GLU A 20 3.76 9.44 -19.95
CA GLU A 20 3.39 10.83 -19.66
C GLU A 20 1.98 10.94 -19.04
N GLY A 21 1.89 11.59 -17.88
CA GLY A 21 0.65 11.76 -17.12
C GLY A 21 0.13 10.53 -16.37
N LYS A 22 0.72 9.34 -16.61
CA LYS A 22 0.27 8.10 -15.96
C LYS A 22 0.77 7.98 -14.52
N TYR A 23 1.91 8.56 -14.21
CA TYR A 23 2.47 8.49 -12.87
C TYR A 23 1.59 9.25 -11.86
N GLU A 24 1.20 10.47 -12.18
CA GLU A 24 0.32 11.28 -11.34
C GLU A 24 -1.07 10.65 -11.19
N GLU A 25 -1.61 10.08 -12.28
CA GLU A 25 -2.85 9.31 -12.25
C GLU A 25 -2.71 8.11 -11.32
N PHE A 26 -1.59 7.39 -11.38
CA PHE A 26 -1.32 6.26 -10.53
C PHE A 26 -1.17 6.66 -9.05
N LEU A 27 -0.48 7.74 -8.72
CA LEU A 27 -0.37 8.23 -7.34
C LEU A 27 -1.74 8.58 -6.73
N SER A 28 -2.59 9.25 -7.51
CA SER A 28 -3.97 9.55 -7.10
C SER A 28 -4.80 8.28 -6.89
N TYR A 29 -4.56 7.27 -7.72
CA TYR A 29 -5.20 5.97 -7.62
C TYR A 29 -4.70 5.18 -6.41
N MET A 30 -3.39 5.20 -6.16
CA MET A 30 -2.75 4.59 -4.99
C MET A 30 -3.36 5.13 -3.69
N ALA A 31 -3.59 6.44 -3.59
CA ALA A 31 -4.23 7.04 -2.43
C ALA A 31 -5.65 6.50 -2.19
N ARG A 32 -6.43 6.29 -3.25
CA ARG A 32 -7.78 5.71 -3.17
C ARG A 32 -7.78 4.27 -2.68
N PHE A 33 -6.82 3.48 -3.14
CA PHE A 33 -6.70 2.06 -2.82
C PHE A 33 -5.55 1.77 -1.83
N HIS A 34 -5.24 2.73 -0.94
CA HIS A 34 -4.09 2.66 -0.02
C HIS A 34 -4.10 1.46 0.93
N ARG A 35 -5.24 0.79 1.11
CA ARG A 35 -5.37 -0.44 1.91
C ARG A 35 -5.01 -1.72 1.13
N TYR A 36 -4.86 -1.63 -0.20
CA TYR A 36 -4.44 -2.73 -1.04
C TYR A 36 -2.92 -2.70 -1.24
N SER A 37 -2.30 -3.87 -1.41
CA SER A 37 -0.88 -3.93 -1.80
C SER A 37 -0.64 -3.25 -3.14
N LEU A 38 0.57 -2.74 -3.37
CA LEU A 38 0.97 -2.11 -4.63
C LEU A 38 0.51 -2.91 -5.86
N PHE A 39 0.70 -4.23 -5.87
CA PHE A 39 0.32 -5.06 -7.02
C PHE A 39 -1.17 -5.16 -7.22
N ASN A 40 -1.94 -5.18 -6.13
CA ASN A 40 -3.39 -5.15 -6.26
C ASN A 40 -3.89 -3.79 -6.71
N GLN A 41 -3.28 -2.69 -6.26
CA GLN A 41 -3.55 -1.34 -6.78
C GLN A 41 -3.34 -1.30 -8.30
N LEU A 42 -2.21 -1.81 -8.78
CA LEU A 42 -1.90 -1.89 -10.20
C LEU A 42 -2.86 -2.80 -10.97
N LEU A 43 -3.17 -4.00 -10.42
CA LEU A 43 -4.10 -4.93 -11.04
C LEU A 43 -5.51 -4.34 -11.18
N ILE A 44 -5.98 -3.60 -10.17
CA ILE A 44 -7.29 -2.94 -10.21
C ILE A 44 -7.24 -1.83 -11.26
N LEU A 45 -6.24 -0.95 -11.22
CA LEU A 45 -6.06 0.15 -12.18
C LEU A 45 -6.06 -0.35 -13.63
N MET A 46 -5.26 -1.36 -13.94
CA MET A 46 -5.16 -1.93 -15.30
C MET A 46 -6.45 -2.59 -15.81
N GLN A 47 -7.32 -3.04 -14.92
CA GLN A 47 -8.56 -3.72 -15.30
C GLN A 47 -9.76 -2.79 -15.25
N ARG A 48 -9.74 -1.80 -14.35
CA ARG A 48 -10.82 -0.84 -14.17
C ARG A 48 -10.26 0.50 -13.64
N PRO A 49 -9.79 1.38 -14.53
CA PRO A 49 -9.21 2.67 -14.14
C PRO A 49 -10.19 3.58 -13.39
N ASP A 50 -11.49 3.44 -13.64
CA ASP A 50 -12.57 4.17 -13.01
C ASP A 50 -13.07 3.54 -11.69
N ALA A 51 -12.44 2.44 -11.23
CA ALA A 51 -12.82 1.81 -9.97
C ALA A 51 -12.71 2.78 -8.80
N PHE A 52 -13.67 2.66 -7.89
CA PHE A 52 -13.76 3.54 -6.74
C PHE A 52 -13.66 2.80 -5.41
N LYS A 53 -14.38 1.70 -5.25
CA LYS A 53 -14.38 0.80 -4.11
C LYS A 53 -14.57 -0.63 -4.62
N VAL A 54 -13.64 -1.52 -4.31
CA VAL A 54 -13.74 -2.91 -4.73
C VAL A 54 -13.85 -3.85 -3.54
N ALA A 55 -14.71 -4.86 -3.68
CA ALA A 55 -14.86 -5.91 -2.68
C ALA A 55 -15.25 -7.23 -3.33
N GLY A 56 -15.04 -8.33 -2.60
CA GLY A 56 -15.49 -9.66 -3.01
C GLY A 56 -17.01 -9.77 -3.05
N TYR A 57 -17.53 -10.72 -3.84
CA TYR A 57 -18.99 -10.92 -3.99
C TYR A 57 -19.73 -11.08 -2.66
N LYS A 58 -19.17 -11.86 -1.72
CA LYS A 58 -19.78 -12.08 -0.40
C LYS A 58 -19.83 -10.79 0.43
N ARG A 59 -18.75 -10.00 0.40
CA ARG A 59 -18.68 -8.73 1.13
C ARG A 59 -19.72 -7.76 0.62
N TRP A 60 -19.94 -7.67 -0.70
CA TRP A 60 -21.04 -6.86 -1.25
C TRP A 60 -22.42 -7.27 -0.73
N ILE A 61 -22.69 -8.59 -0.61
CA ILE A 61 -23.95 -9.09 -0.03
C ILE A 61 -24.09 -8.67 1.44
N GLU A 62 -23.01 -8.75 2.23
CA GLU A 62 -22.97 -8.32 3.63
C GLU A 62 -23.23 -6.81 3.76
N GLU A 63 -22.76 -6.02 2.80
CA GLU A 63 -23.02 -4.58 2.70
C GLU A 63 -24.39 -4.24 2.06
N GLY A 64 -25.27 -5.22 1.89
CA GLY A 64 -26.62 -5.01 1.34
C GLY A 64 -26.63 -4.75 -0.17
N ARG A 65 -25.57 -5.11 -0.89
CA ARG A 65 -25.45 -4.89 -2.34
C ARG A 65 -25.23 -6.21 -3.08
N GLN A 66 -25.65 -6.26 -4.34
CA GLN A 66 -25.38 -7.41 -5.20
C GLN A 66 -24.74 -6.99 -6.52
N VAL A 67 -23.84 -7.81 -7.03
CA VAL A 67 -23.18 -7.61 -8.33
C VAL A 67 -24.21 -7.78 -9.45
N LYS A 68 -24.22 -6.83 -10.37
CA LYS A 68 -25.11 -6.87 -11.56
C LYS A 68 -24.80 -8.09 -12.42
N LYS A 69 -25.84 -8.68 -13.01
CA LYS A 69 -25.68 -9.83 -13.91
C LYS A 69 -24.85 -9.46 -15.14
N GLY A 70 -23.83 -10.27 -15.42
CA GLY A 70 -22.99 -10.08 -16.60
C GLY A 70 -21.75 -9.21 -16.38
N GLU A 71 -21.57 -8.63 -15.19
CA GLU A 71 -20.37 -7.86 -14.85
C GLU A 71 -19.11 -8.75 -14.86
N LYS A 72 -18.01 -8.18 -15.37
CA LYS A 72 -16.70 -8.85 -15.37
C LYS A 72 -15.98 -8.56 -14.08
N ALA A 73 -15.54 -9.60 -13.40
CA ALA A 73 -14.77 -9.48 -12.19
C ALA A 73 -13.39 -8.86 -12.46
N ILE A 74 -12.92 -8.07 -11.50
CA ILE A 74 -11.57 -7.58 -11.39
C ILE A 74 -10.75 -8.65 -10.66
N GLY A 75 -9.67 -9.13 -11.27
CA GLY A 75 -8.79 -10.12 -10.66
C GLY A 75 -7.73 -9.47 -9.83
N ILE A 76 -7.61 -9.89 -8.58
CA ILE A 76 -6.52 -9.48 -7.67
C ILE A 76 -5.84 -10.71 -7.07
N LEU A 77 -4.70 -10.49 -6.42
CA LEU A 77 -3.92 -11.54 -5.75
C LEU A 77 -4.26 -11.59 -4.26
N ALA A 78 -4.53 -12.78 -3.76
CA ALA A 78 -4.69 -13.05 -2.33
C ALA A 78 -3.68 -14.08 -1.85
N PRO A 79 -3.20 -14.02 -0.59
CA PRO A 79 -2.26 -14.98 -0.08
C PRO A 79 -2.89 -16.37 0.02
N ARG A 80 -2.19 -17.37 -0.51
CA ARG A 80 -2.58 -18.77 -0.31
C ARG A 80 -2.06 -19.24 1.04
N LEU A 81 -2.97 -19.31 2.01
CA LEU A 81 -2.64 -19.68 3.38
C LEU A 81 -2.88 -21.17 3.63
N TYR A 82 -1.90 -21.83 4.25
CA TYR A 82 -2.02 -23.18 4.76
C TYR A 82 -1.85 -23.21 6.27
N ASN A 83 -2.68 -24.03 6.91
CA ASN A 83 -2.46 -24.35 8.30
C ASN A 83 -1.29 -25.34 8.41
N VAL A 84 -0.25 -24.93 9.11
CA VAL A 84 0.87 -25.78 9.51
C VAL A 84 0.82 -26.03 11.01
N TYR A 85 1.32 -27.15 11.43
CA TYR A 85 1.50 -27.45 12.84
C TYR A 85 2.95 -27.20 13.20
N VAL A 86 3.18 -26.51 14.30
CA VAL A 86 4.51 -26.17 14.79
C VAL A 86 4.63 -26.51 16.27
N ASN A 87 5.82 -26.85 16.71
CA ASN A 87 6.12 -27.01 18.13
C ASN A 87 5.90 -25.66 18.84
N ALA A 88 5.10 -25.66 19.88
CA ALA A 88 4.69 -24.41 20.55
C ALA A 88 5.86 -23.67 21.23
N LYS A 89 6.93 -24.40 21.61
CA LYS A 89 8.11 -23.84 22.27
C LYS A 89 9.20 -23.43 21.27
N THR A 90 9.51 -24.30 20.29
CA THR A 90 10.62 -24.06 19.35
C THR A 90 10.20 -23.35 18.07
N GLY A 91 8.89 -23.33 17.73
CA GLY A 91 8.41 -22.80 16.46
C GLY A 91 8.73 -23.70 15.24
N GLU A 92 9.39 -24.84 15.45
CA GLU A 92 9.76 -25.78 14.37
C GLU A 92 8.50 -26.42 13.77
N ARG A 93 8.51 -26.52 12.46
CA ARG A 93 7.41 -27.13 11.71
C ARG A 93 7.36 -28.65 11.96
N ILE A 94 6.18 -29.15 12.26
CA ILE A 94 5.88 -30.59 12.28
C ILE A 94 5.73 -31.06 10.82
N GLU A 95 6.57 -31.97 10.40
CA GLU A 95 6.48 -32.49 9.04
C GLU A 95 5.20 -33.27 8.78
N LYS A 96 4.69 -33.16 7.55
CA LYS A 96 3.47 -33.85 7.15
C LYS A 96 3.71 -35.37 7.17
N GLY A 97 2.96 -36.06 8.04
CA GLY A 97 3.08 -37.52 8.18
C GLY A 97 3.96 -37.98 9.36
N SER A 98 4.71 -37.08 10.04
CA SER A 98 5.49 -37.45 11.22
C SER A 98 4.64 -37.77 12.44
N MET A 99 3.39 -37.30 12.45
CA MET A 99 2.39 -37.58 13.50
C MET A 99 1.05 -37.94 12.85
N SER A 100 0.34 -38.87 13.45
CA SER A 100 -1.04 -39.17 13.09
C SER A 100 -1.98 -38.03 13.48
N ARG A 101 -3.16 -37.97 12.87
CA ARG A 101 -4.19 -36.95 13.20
C ARG A 101 -4.59 -36.98 14.67
N ALA A 102 -4.63 -38.19 15.29
CA ALA A 102 -4.95 -38.36 16.70
C ALA A 102 -3.85 -37.77 17.62
N GLU A 103 -2.57 -38.03 17.28
CA GLU A 103 -1.43 -37.47 17.99
C GLU A 103 -1.34 -35.96 17.87
N ILE A 104 -1.59 -35.40 16.68
CA ILE A 104 -1.67 -33.94 16.47
C ILE A 104 -2.76 -33.33 17.36
N ASN A 105 -3.98 -33.92 17.35
CA ASN A 105 -5.09 -33.40 18.17
C ASN A 105 -4.77 -33.45 19.68
N LYS A 106 -4.14 -34.54 20.14
CA LYS A 106 -3.68 -34.67 21.53
C LYS A 106 -2.61 -33.63 21.87
N ALA A 107 -1.62 -33.45 21.00
CA ALA A 107 -0.57 -32.46 21.19
C ALA A 107 -1.08 -31.01 21.17
N LEU A 108 -2.10 -30.70 20.34
CA LEU A 108 -2.82 -29.42 20.36
C LEU A 108 -3.54 -29.20 21.69
N ALA A 109 -4.27 -30.20 22.18
CA ALA A 109 -4.96 -30.12 23.46
C ALA A 109 -4.01 -29.93 24.65
N MET A 110 -2.80 -30.48 24.56
CA MET A 110 -1.74 -30.35 25.59
C MET A 110 -0.90 -29.06 25.43
N GLY A 111 -1.14 -28.23 24.40
CA GLY A 111 -0.35 -27.03 24.14
C GLY A 111 1.09 -27.28 23.69
N ILE A 112 1.44 -28.54 23.32
CA ILE A 112 2.77 -28.92 22.82
C ILE A 112 2.93 -28.49 21.35
N VAL A 113 1.84 -28.53 20.59
CA VAL A 113 1.74 -28.11 19.19
C VAL A 113 0.75 -26.97 19.10
N LYS A 114 1.06 -25.99 18.25
CA LYS A 114 0.12 -24.94 17.85
C LYS A 114 -0.12 -24.95 16.35
N LYS A 115 -1.26 -24.43 15.92
CA LYS A 115 -1.61 -24.29 14.53
C LYS A 115 -1.27 -22.88 14.08
N GLU A 116 -0.46 -22.75 13.06
CA GLU A 116 -0.11 -21.48 12.43
C GLU A 116 -0.58 -21.42 10.98
N LYS A 117 -1.02 -20.26 10.54
CA LYS A 117 -1.23 -20.02 9.11
C LYS A 117 0.10 -19.57 8.50
N ARG A 118 0.58 -20.29 7.50
CA ARG A 118 1.76 -19.89 6.71
C ARG A 118 1.38 -19.72 5.24
N ARG A 119 1.93 -18.67 4.64
CA ARG A 119 1.73 -18.39 3.23
C ARG A 119 2.58 -19.32 2.36
N VAL A 120 1.98 -19.82 1.26
CA VAL A 120 2.62 -20.73 0.30
C VAL A 120 2.42 -20.22 -1.14
N GLY A 121 2.40 -18.91 -1.33
CA GLY A 121 2.19 -18.26 -2.62
C GLY A 121 0.85 -17.53 -2.69
N PHE A 122 0.37 -17.30 -3.90
CA PHE A 122 -0.84 -16.52 -4.17
C PHE A 122 -1.88 -17.31 -4.94
N ILE A 123 -3.13 -16.86 -4.79
CA ILE A 123 -4.28 -17.27 -5.63
C ILE A 123 -4.89 -16.02 -6.23
N GLY A 124 -5.44 -16.15 -7.44
CA GLY A 124 -6.27 -15.10 -8.02
C GLY A 124 -7.66 -15.14 -7.43
N VAL A 125 -8.14 -14.03 -6.91
CA VAL A 125 -9.50 -13.84 -6.41
C VAL A 125 -10.23 -12.78 -7.23
N ASN A 126 -11.56 -12.84 -7.20
CA ASN A 126 -12.42 -11.94 -7.93
C ASN A 126 -13.01 -10.91 -6.99
N VAL A 127 -12.84 -9.63 -7.35
CA VAL A 127 -13.54 -8.51 -6.71
C VAL A 127 -14.35 -7.75 -7.76
N PHE A 128 -15.25 -6.89 -7.29
CA PHE A 128 -16.10 -6.05 -8.13
C PHE A 128 -16.11 -4.63 -7.57
N ASP A 129 -16.12 -3.65 -8.45
CA ASP A 129 -16.27 -2.26 -8.06
C ASP A 129 -17.73 -1.95 -7.65
N ILE A 130 -17.91 -0.98 -6.75
CA ILE A 130 -19.24 -0.53 -6.32
C ILE A 130 -20.15 -0.17 -7.50
N GLY A 131 -19.59 0.44 -8.57
CA GLY A 131 -20.32 0.74 -9.80
C GLY A 131 -20.82 -0.49 -10.55
N GLN A 132 -20.32 -1.69 -10.25
CA GLN A 132 -20.79 -2.97 -10.77
C GLN A 132 -21.88 -3.61 -9.90
N THR A 133 -22.32 -2.92 -8.85
CA THR A 133 -23.31 -3.44 -7.90
C THR A 133 -24.58 -2.61 -7.89
N VAL A 134 -25.63 -3.17 -7.31
CA VAL A 134 -26.89 -2.49 -7.00
C VAL A 134 -27.31 -2.85 -5.59
N PRO A 135 -28.01 -1.98 -4.86
CA PRO A 135 -28.54 -2.31 -3.54
C PRO A 135 -29.54 -3.47 -3.64
N ILE A 136 -29.55 -4.34 -2.64
CA ILE A 136 -30.51 -5.45 -2.55
C ILE A 136 -31.88 -4.90 -2.12
N ASN A 137 -31.86 -3.98 -1.16
CA ASN A 137 -33.04 -3.32 -0.65
C ASN A 137 -32.69 -1.84 -0.43
N GLY A 138 -33.49 -0.92 -0.91
CA GLY A 138 -33.35 0.50 -0.66
C GLY A 138 -32.93 1.33 -1.87
N GLU A 139 -32.58 2.58 -1.63
CA GLU A 139 -32.10 3.53 -2.65
C GLU A 139 -30.61 3.29 -2.94
N ASP A 140 -30.16 3.69 -4.12
CA ASP A 140 -28.77 3.54 -4.52
C ASP A 140 -27.87 4.63 -3.96
N GLU A 141 -27.26 4.36 -2.83
CA GLU A 141 -26.32 5.25 -2.12
C GLU A 141 -24.90 5.27 -2.75
N THR A 142 -24.71 4.73 -3.95
CA THR A 142 -23.37 4.68 -4.60
C THR A 142 -22.75 6.08 -4.69
N ASN A 143 -23.54 7.11 -4.95
CA ASN A 143 -23.06 8.49 -4.98
C ASN A 143 -22.70 9.01 -3.58
N GLU A 144 -23.43 8.62 -2.54
CA GLU A 144 -23.15 9.01 -1.16
C GLU A 144 -21.85 8.35 -0.67
N VAL A 145 -21.63 7.07 -1.00
CA VAL A 145 -20.37 6.39 -0.71
C VAL A 145 -19.20 7.08 -1.44
N ARG A 146 -19.35 7.43 -2.71
CA ARG A 146 -18.35 8.23 -3.44
C ARG A 146 -18.12 9.58 -2.77
N MET A 147 -19.17 10.28 -2.39
CA MET A 147 -19.08 11.57 -1.70
C MET A 147 -18.47 11.45 -0.30
N SER A 148 -18.67 10.35 0.44
CA SER A 148 -18.09 10.16 1.77
C SER A 148 -16.57 9.92 1.70
N ILE A 149 -16.09 9.23 0.69
CA ILE A 149 -14.65 9.05 0.42
C ILE A 149 -14.06 10.34 -0.18
N GLU A 150 -14.81 11.03 -1.05
CA GLU A 150 -14.48 12.37 -1.52
C GLU A 150 -14.69 13.46 -0.45
N GLY A 151 -15.38 13.14 0.64
CA GLY A 151 -15.61 14.03 1.78
C GLY A 151 -14.34 14.31 2.59
N LEU A 152 -13.28 13.50 2.43
CA LEU A 152 -11.93 13.88 2.82
C LEU A 152 -11.44 15.08 1.96
N LYS A 153 -11.93 15.21 0.72
CA LYS A 153 -11.67 16.35 -0.14
C LYS A 153 -12.38 17.59 0.42
N GLY A 154 -11.61 18.53 0.94
CA GLY A 154 -12.12 19.78 1.49
C GLY A 154 -12.18 19.83 3.01
N SER A 155 -11.86 18.76 3.73
CA SER A 155 -11.70 18.78 5.19
C SER A 155 -10.38 19.43 5.66
N PHE A 156 -9.60 19.97 4.74
CA PHE A 156 -8.33 20.66 5.03
C PHE A 156 -8.48 21.88 5.96
N LYS A 157 -9.71 22.25 6.33
CA LYS A 157 -9.96 23.30 7.32
C LYS A 157 -9.55 22.91 8.75
N ASP A 158 -9.09 21.68 8.97
CA ASP A 158 -8.80 21.17 10.30
C ASP A 158 -7.33 20.74 10.43
N LEU A 159 -6.43 21.76 10.42
CA LEU A 159 -4.99 21.56 10.59
C LEU A 159 -4.67 20.82 11.90
N GLU A 160 -5.42 21.06 12.98
CA GLU A 160 -5.18 20.39 14.27
C GLU A 160 -5.42 18.87 14.17
N ARG A 161 -6.49 18.45 13.50
CA ARG A 161 -6.75 17.03 13.28
C ARG A 161 -5.72 16.39 12.36
N LEU A 162 -5.24 17.12 11.34
CA LEU A 162 -4.14 16.63 10.51
C LEU A 162 -2.85 16.46 11.35
N LYS A 163 -2.55 17.41 12.24
CA LYS A 163 -1.42 17.29 13.19
C LYS A 163 -1.59 16.05 14.08
N ASP A 164 -2.78 15.80 14.58
CA ASP A 164 -3.06 14.61 15.39
C ASP A 164 -2.90 13.32 14.59
N ALA A 165 -3.33 13.29 13.32
CA ALA A 165 -3.12 12.15 12.44
C ALA A 165 -1.63 11.90 12.16
N ILE A 166 -0.85 12.95 11.88
CA ILE A 166 0.61 12.80 11.69
C ILE A 166 1.30 12.37 13.00
N ARG A 167 0.90 12.90 14.16
CA ARG A 167 1.40 12.39 15.45
C ARG A 167 1.09 10.91 15.64
N LEU A 168 -0.12 10.49 15.31
CA LEU A 168 -0.52 9.08 15.39
C LEU A 168 0.34 8.20 14.48
N ALA A 169 0.56 8.61 13.24
CA ALA A 169 1.34 7.85 12.27
C ALA A 169 2.84 7.80 12.59
N THR A 170 3.39 8.90 13.13
CA THR A 170 4.85 9.08 13.28
C THR A 170 5.35 9.02 14.71
N GLY A 171 4.50 9.30 15.69
CA GLY A 171 4.88 9.54 17.08
C GLY A 171 5.75 10.77 17.29
N ALA A 172 5.90 11.61 16.26
CA ALA A 172 6.73 12.82 16.35
C ALA A 172 6.01 13.96 17.06
N ASP A 173 6.76 14.72 17.84
CA ASP A 173 6.31 16.03 18.32
C ASP A 173 6.30 17.02 17.15
N ILE A 174 5.33 17.93 17.15
CA ILE A 174 5.17 18.92 16.08
C ILE A 174 5.28 20.32 16.66
N THR A 175 6.29 21.05 16.22
CA THR A 175 6.56 22.44 16.60
C THR A 175 6.39 23.38 15.40
N ILE A 176 5.68 24.49 15.59
CA ILE A 176 5.54 25.55 14.58
C ILE A 176 6.29 26.77 15.08
N THR A 177 7.20 27.30 14.26
CA THR A 177 8.07 28.43 14.65
C THR A 177 8.47 29.24 13.43
N ASN A 178 8.75 30.53 13.63
CA ASN A 178 9.39 31.37 12.62
C ASN A 178 10.94 31.42 12.76
N GLU A 179 11.49 30.77 13.78
CA GLU A 179 12.92 30.77 14.09
C GLU A 179 13.63 29.56 13.45
N LEU A 180 13.52 29.40 12.14
CA LEU A 180 14.31 28.45 11.37
C LEU A 180 15.53 29.14 10.79
N GLY A 181 16.69 28.49 10.84
CA GLY A 181 17.99 29.06 10.54
C GLY A 181 18.17 29.64 9.12
N SER A 182 17.29 29.31 8.16
CA SER A 182 17.26 29.88 6.80
C SER A 182 15.81 30.15 6.38
N LEU A 183 15.61 31.25 5.62
CA LEU A 183 14.28 31.59 5.07
C LEU A 183 13.78 30.59 4.03
N GLU A 184 14.67 29.81 3.43
CA GLU A 184 14.34 28.81 2.42
C GLU A 184 13.80 27.50 3.03
N VAL A 185 14.05 27.25 4.32
CA VAL A 185 13.59 26.03 5.01
C VAL A 185 12.15 26.21 5.45
N MET A 186 11.25 25.42 4.90
CA MET A 186 9.83 25.40 5.25
C MET A 186 9.54 24.54 6.49
N GLY A 187 10.33 23.48 6.67
CA GLY A 187 10.28 22.56 7.81
C GLY A 187 11.39 21.52 7.73
N TYR A 188 11.49 20.68 8.74
CA TYR A 188 12.35 19.49 8.75
C TYR A 188 11.87 18.49 9.78
N TYR A 189 12.18 17.21 9.54
CA TYR A 189 12.08 16.14 10.53
C TYR A 189 13.46 15.87 11.16
N SER A 190 13.51 15.88 12.49
CA SER A 190 14.68 15.51 13.28
C SER A 190 14.53 14.09 13.84
N LYS A 191 15.33 13.14 13.33
CA LYS A 191 15.31 11.75 13.81
C LYS A 191 15.77 11.64 15.27
N ASP A 192 16.74 12.44 15.69
CA ASP A 192 17.34 12.35 17.03
C ASP A 192 16.38 12.78 18.13
N SER A 193 15.58 13.82 17.88
CA SER A 193 14.54 14.30 18.81
C SER A 193 13.16 13.71 18.51
N ASN A 194 12.98 13.01 17.38
CA ASN A 194 11.69 12.60 16.83
C ASN A 194 10.70 13.77 16.77
N GLU A 195 11.13 14.88 16.16
CA GLU A 195 10.39 16.12 16.10
C GLU A 195 10.23 16.60 14.65
N ILE A 196 9.06 17.08 14.30
CA ILE A 196 8.77 17.79 13.06
C ILE A 196 8.69 19.30 13.39
N VAL A 197 9.58 20.09 12.82
CA VAL A 197 9.60 21.55 13.00
C VAL A 197 9.15 22.22 11.72
N LEU A 198 8.17 23.10 11.79
CA LEU A 198 7.52 23.74 10.66
C LEU A 198 7.60 25.26 10.77
N ARG A 199 7.76 25.95 9.64
CA ARG A 199 7.64 27.40 9.55
C ARG A 199 6.17 27.79 9.53
N ASP A 200 5.83 28.85 10.25
CA ASP A 200 4.50 29.43 10.21
C ASP A 200 4.29 30.27 8.93
N LEU A 201 3.74 29.63 7.92
CA LEU A 201 3.44 30.21 6.60
C LEU A 201 1.94 30.11 6.24
N GLY A 202 1.11 29.92 7.26
CA GLY A 202 -0.33 29.70 7.11
C GLY A 202 -0.70 28.23 6.89
N ASP A 203 -1.93 27.90 7.21
CA ASP A 203 -2.42 26.53 7.40
C ASP A 203 -2.18 25.61 6.20
N VAL A 204 -2.35 26.10 4.97
CA VAL A 204 -2.14 25.30 3.74
C VAL A 204 -0.68 24.90 3.60
N GLN A 205 0.25 25.83 3.78
CA GLN A 205 1.67 25.53 3.64
C GLN A 205 2.17 24.68 4.80
N ILE A 206 1.71 24.95 6.01
CA ILE A 206 2.01 24.11 7.18
C ILE A 206 1.57 22.68 6.92
N ALA A 207 0.37 22.45 6.40
CA ALA A 207 -0.11 21.10 6.13
C ALA A 207 0.67 20.38 5.02
N LYS A 208 1.00 21.07 3.92
CA LYS A 208 1.85 20.51 2.85
C LYS A 208 3.19 20.05 3.43
N THR A 209 3.86 20.92 4.19
CA THR A 209 5.15 20.63 4.80
C THR A 209 5.03 19.52 5.87
N LEU A 210 3.96 19.54 6.67
CA LEU A 210 3.70 18.54 7.71
C LEU A 210 3.54 17.12 7.12
N ILE A 211 2.82 16.99 6.02
CA ILE A 211 2.65 15.68 5.34
C ILE A 211 4.01 15.21 4.80
N HIS A 212 4.78 16.10 4.19
CA HIS A 212 6.12 15.80 3.67
C HIS A 212 7.07 15.33 4.79
N GLU A 213 7.22 16.12 5.87
CA GLU A 213 8.08 15.76 7.00
C GLU A 213 7.59 14.50 7.74
N GLY A 214 6.27 14.29 7.80
CA GLY A 214 5.65 13.05 8.27
C GLY A 214 6.06 11.85 7.43
N GLY A 215 6.19 12.03 6.12
CA GLY A 215 6.73 11.04 5.19
C GLY A 215 8.17 10.65 5.53
N HIS A 216 9.05 11.62 5.79
CA HIS A 216 10.42 11.38 6.26
C HIS A 216 10.45 10.61 7.58
N ALA A 217 9.60 10.99 8.55
CA ALA A 217 9.51 10.30 9.83
C ALA A 217 9.13 8.82 9.69
N ILE A 218 8.24 8.48 8.76
CA ILE A 218 7.88 7.09 8.46
C ILE A 218 9.03 6.40 7.69
N ALA A 219 9.62 7.05 6.70
CA ALA A 219 10.73 6.51 5.90
C ALA A 219 11.91 6.06 6.77
N LYS A 220 12.23 6.80 7.85
CA LYS A 220 13.30 6.43 8.81
C LYS A 220 12.99 5.19 9.66
N ARG A 221 11.76 4.70 9.65
CA ARG A 221 11.32 3.49 10.34
C ARG A 221 11.01 2.33 9.41
N LEU A 222 11.20 2.51 8.10
CA LEU A 222 11.04 1.44 7.13
C LEU A 222 12.17 0.42 7.24
N THR A 223 11.80 -0.86 7.14
CA THR A 223 12.75 -1.96 7.02
C THR A 223 12.95 -2.34 5.54
N LYS A 224 14.03 -3.05 5.25
CA LYS A 224 14.33 -3.55 3.89
C LYS A 224 13.23 -4.45 3.33
N ASP A 225 12.51 -5.17 4.20
CA ASP A 225 11.37 -6.00 3.80
C ASP A 225 10.05 -5.21 3.71
N GLY A 226 10.08 -3.89 3.92
CA GLY A 226 8.93 -2.98 3.72
C GLY A 226 7.96 -2.94 4.89
N LYS A 227 8.42 -3.15 6.11
CA LYS A 227 7.61 -2.94 7.30
C LYS A 227 7.95 -1.61 7.94
N VAL A 228 6.96 -0.97 8.52
CA VAL A 228 7.18 0.17 9.40
C VAL A 228 7.37 -0.35 10.82
N ILE A 229 8.51 0.00 11.41
CA ILE A 229 8.81 -0.37 12.80
C ILE A 229 7.83 0.35 13.73
N PRO A 230 7.15 -0.35 14.64
CA PRO A 230 6.32 0.29 15.64
C PRO A 230 7.10 1.25 16.51
N LEU A 231 6.45 2.30 16.98
CA LEU A 231 7.04 3.26 17.90
C LEU A 231 7.53 2.57 19.19
N GLY A 232 8.76 2.89 19.60
CA GLY A 232 9.36 2.32 20.80
C GLY A 232 9.82 0.86 20.67
N ALA A 233 9.69 0.23 19.49
CA ALA A 233 10.21 -1.11 19.26
C ALA A 233 11.74 -1.10 19.15
N ASP A 234 12.37 -2.05 19.81
CA ASP A 234 13.81 -2.29 19.67
C ASP A 234 14.11 -2.90 18.29
N THR A 235 14.92 -2.21 17.48
CA THR A 235 15.20 -2.62 16.11
C THR A 235 16.69 -2.49 15.84
N LYS A 236 17.24 -3.49 15.19
CA LYS A 236 18.65 -3.45 14.78
C LYS A 236 18.82 -2.48 13.62
N PRO A 237 19.83 -1.61 13.66
CA PRO A 237 20.10 -0.65 12.56
C PRO A 237 20.27 -1.32 11.20
N GLU A 238 20.76 -2.56 11.16
CA GLU A 238 20.97 -3.36 9.95
C GLU A 238 19.67 -3.80 9.25
N ASP A 239 18.55 -3.82 9.98
CA ASP A 239 17.23 -4.16 9.44
C ASP A 239 16.54 -2.95 8.79
N LEU A 240 16.98 -1.74 9.13
CA LEU A 240 16.42 -0.52 8.58
C LEU A 240 16.81 -0.33 7.11
N LEU A 241 15.87 0.22 6.36
CA LEU A 241 16.12 0.68 5.01
C LEU A 241 16.97 1.96 5.05
N VAL A 242 17.97 2.01 4.19
CA VAL A 242 18.79 3.20 3.98
C VAL A 242 18.58 3.66 2.55
N PHE A 243 17.89 4.75 2.37
CA PHE A 243 17.73 5.40 1.08
C PHE A 243 18.98 6.18 0.70
N SER A 244 19.26 6.33 -0.59
CA SER A 244 20.01 7.50 -1.05
C SER A 244 19.20 8.77 -0.75
N LYS A 245 19.84 9.92 -0.65
CA LYS A 245 19.12 11.18 -0.40
C LYS A 245 18.08 11.45 -1.49
N ASP A 246 18.45 11.23 -2.74
CA ASP A 246 17.59 11.49 -3.89
C ASP A 246 16.40 10.52 -3.95
N ASP A 247 16.60 9.24 -3.65
CA ASP A 247 15.51 8.26 -3.60
C ASP A 247 14.54 8.55 -2.44
N GLU A 248 15.04 8.94 -1.28
CA GLU A 248 14.19 9.31 -0.14
C GLU A 248 13.29 10.48 -0.48
N GLU A 249 13.84 11.54 -1.07
CA GLU A 249 13.06 12.71 -1.50
C GLU A 249 11.98 12.33 -2.52
N VAL A 250 12.32 11.53 -3.54
CA VAL A 250 11.34 11.07 -4.54
C VAL A 250 10.22 10.26 -3.91
N VAL A 251 10.57 9.35 -3.00
CA VAL A 251 9.60 8.49 -2.30
C VAL A 251 8.68 9.32 -1.42
N VAL A 252 9.24 10.21 -0.62
CA VAL A 252 8.47 11.06 0.32
C VAL A 252 7.62 12.07 -0.43
N GLU A 253 8.16 12.74 -1.45
CA GLU A 253 7.43 13.72 -2.26
C GLU A 253 6.24 13.07 -2.98
N SER A 254 6.44 11.87 -3.55
CA SER A 254 5.36 11.14 -4.22
C SER A 254 4.27 10.68 -3.23
N ALA A 255 4.67 10.21 -2.04
CA ALA A 255 3.71 9.83 -0.99
C ALA A 255 2.93 11.05 -0.48
N ALA A 256 3.62 12.17 -0.26
CA ALA A 256 3.00 13.43 0.16
C ALA A 256 1.98 13.92 -0.88
N TYR A 257 2.33 13.88 -2.17
CA TYR A 257 1.39 14.19 -3.25
C TYR A 257 0.14 13.31 -3.19
N ALA A 258 0.32 11.98 -3.07
CA ALA A 258 -0.80 11.05 -3.02
C ALA A 258 -1.73 11.34 -1.83
N VAL A 259 -1.17 11.62 -0.64
CA VAL A 259 -1.92 12.00 0.55
C VAL A 259 -2.66 13.31 0.34
N MET A 260 -1.99 14.34 -0.18
CA MET A 260 -2.61 15.65 -0.43
C MET A 260 -3.74 15.55 -1.45
N GLN A 261 -3.59 14.76 -2.51
CA GLN A 261 -4.66 14.46 -3.46
C GLN A 261 -5.87 13.81 -2.79
N ALA A 262 -5.64 12.83 -1.90
CA ALA A 262 -6.72 12.20 -1.14
C ALA A 262 -7.47 13.20 -0.25
N LEU A 263 -6.74 14.15 0.34
CA LEU A 263 -7.30 15.22 1.18
C LEU A 263 -7.93 16.37 0.36
N GLY A 264 -7.88 16.32 -0.98
CA GLY A 264 -8.42 17.37 -1.85
C GLY A 264 -7.67 18.71 -1.77
N MET A 265 -6.40 18.65 -1.38
CA MET A 265 -5.54 19.82 -1.35
C MET A 265 -5.10 20.21 -2.77
N ASP A 266 -4.85 21.51 -2.99
CA ASP A 266 -4.25 21.97 -4.25
C ASP A 266 -2.79 21.53 -4.33
N VAL A 267 -2.49 20.76 -5.38
CA VAL A 267 -1.16 20.23 -5.69
C VAL A 267 -0.64 20.75 -7.04
N SER A 268 -1.25 21.79 -7.58
CA SER A 268 -0.87 22.37 -8.89
C SER A 268 0.57 22.86 -8.93
N ASP A 269 1.14 23.23 -7.79
CA ASP A 269 2.54 23.67 -7.64
C ASP A 269 3.54 22.51 -7.65
N TYR A 270 3.06 21.25 -7.55
CA TYR A 270 3.93 20.09 -7.62
C TYR A 270 4.42 19.85 -9.04
N SER A 271 5.72 19.97 -9.27
CA SER A 271 6.32 19.66 -10.56
C SER A 271 7.00 18.29 -10.52
N PHE A 272 6.43 17.34 -11.24
CA PHE A 272 7.00 16.00 -11.39
C PHE A 272 8.11 15.89 -12.44
N GLY A 273 8.64 17.01 -12.93
CA GLY A 273 9.75 17.01 -13.88
C GLY A 273 10.97 16.23 -13.37
N TYR A 274 11.25 16.32 -12.09
CA TYR A 274 12.32 15.58 -11.42
C TYR A 274 12.00 14.07 -11.35
N ILE A 275 10.78 13.72 -11.00
CA ILE A 275 10.32 12.33 -10.90
C ILE A 275 10.30 11.64 -12.27
N ARG A 276 9.94 12.37 -13.34
CA ARG A 276 10.01 11.85 -14.71
C ARG A 276 11.44 11.48 -15.11
N ASN A 277 12.41 12.34 -14.82
CA ASN A 277 13.81 12.06 -15.11
C ASN A 277 14.31 10.84 -14.34
N TRP A 278 13.91 10.73 -13.09
CA TRP A 278 14.22 9.60 -12.24
C TRP A 278 13.60 8.30 -12.76
N ALA A 279 12.29 8.28 -13.06
CA ALA A 279 11.61 7.12 -13.63
C ALA A 279 12.18 6.69 -14.99
N THR A 280 12.63 7.64 -15.81
CA THR A 280 13.24 7.35 -17.11
C THR A 280 14.63 6.70 -16.95
N ALA A 281 15.44 7.15 -15.98
CA ALA A 281 16.76 6.61 -15.72
C ALA A 281 16.73 5.11 -15.32
N TYR A 282 15.63 4.67 -14.69
CA TYR A 282 15.48 3.28 -14.22
C TYR A 282 14.82 2.32 -15.24
N LYS A 283 14.28 2.82 -16.38
CA LYS A 283 13.60 1.94 -17.36
C LYS A 283 14.52 0.98 -18.11
N GLU A 284 15.78 1.33 -18.28
CA GLU A 284 16.68 0.65 -19.24
C GLU A 284 17.46 -0.54 -18.65
N GLU A 285 17.56 -0.66 -17.34
CA GLU A 285 18.35 -1.71 -16.69
C GLU A 285 17.50 -2.59 -15.75
N LYS A 286 17.84 -3.88 -15.62
CA LYS A 286 17.13 -4.80 -14.72
C LYS A 286 17.17 -4.34 -13.27
N GLU A 287 18.33 -3.84 -12.82
CA GLU A 287 18.56 -3.29 -11.49
C GLU A 287 17.75 -2.01 -11.25
N GLY A 288 17.54 -1.23 -12.31
CA GLY A 288 16.66 -0.07 -12.30
C GLY A 288 15.19 -0.43 -12.07
N LYS A 289 14.68 -1.48 -12.71
CA LYS A 289 13.30 -1.93 -12.52
C LYS A 289 13.02 -2.40 -11.09
N GLU A 290 13.98 -3.06 -10.46
CA GLU A 290 13.86 -3.50 -9.08
C GLU A 290 13.84 -2.31 -8.11
N THR A 291 14.75 -1.35 -8.28
CA THR A 291 14.77 -0.11 -7.49
C THR A 291 13.46 0.66 -7.64
N LEU A 292 12.95 0.74 -8.86
CA LEU A 292 11.69 1.39 -9.18
C LEU A 292 10.50 0.76 -8.45
N LEU A 293 10.39 -0.58 -8.49
CA LEU A 293 9.35 -1.31 -7.78
C LEU A 293 9.45 -1.15 -6.26
N ASN A 294 10.67 -1.16 -5.73
CA ASN A 294 10.91 -0.92 -4.31
C ASN A 294 10.45 0.48 -3.92
N ASN A 295 10.78 1.49 -4.71
CA ASN A 295 10.37 2.86 -4.41
C ASN A 295 8.86 3.04 -4.51
N LEU A 296 8.19 2.46 -5.51
CA LEU A 296 6.72 2.45 -5.58
C LEU A 296 6.08 1.75 -4.37
N LYS A 297 6.69 0.66 -3.90
CA LYS A 297 6.27 -0.02 -2.69
C LYS A 297 6.38 0.89 -1.47
N TYR A 298 7.49 1.59 -1.30
CA TYR A 298 7.70 2.48 -0.16
C TYR A 298 6.77 3.70 -0.21
N ILE A 299 6.51 4.25 -1.39
CA ILE A 299 5.49 5.28 -1.61
C ILE A 299 4.12 4.79 -1.14
N SER A 300 3.73 3.58 -1.56
CA SER A 300 2.45 2.96 -1.18
C SER A 300 2.34 2.78 0.34
N ILE A 301 3.41 2.34 1.00
CA ILE A 301 3.44 2.13 2.45
C ILE A 301 3.30 3.46 3.20
N ILE A 302 4.11 4.46 2.87
CA ILE A 302 4.07 5.78 3.54
C ILE A 302 2.69 6.41 3.36
N THR A 303 2.15 6.39 2.12
CA THR A 303 0.80 6.87 1.83
C THR A 303 -0.24 6.16 2.69
N SER A 304 -0.16 4.82 2.78
CA SER A 304 -1.10 4.02 3.56
C SER A 304 -1.04 4.32 5.05
N GLU A 305 0.16 4.45 5.64
CA GLU A 305 0.32 4.75 7.06
C GLU A 305 -0.27 6.12 7.43
N ILE A 306 -0.04 7.14 6.60
CA ILE A 306 -0.60 8.48 6.84
C ILE A 306 -2.12 8.46 6.67
N LEU A 307 -2.64 7.88 5.59
CA LEU A 307 -4.08 7.87 5.32
C LEU A 307 -4.87 7.05 6.34
N LYS A 308 -4.34 5.92 6.84
CA LYS A 308 -4.94 5.16 7.94
C LYS A 308 -5.07 6.00 9.21
N ALA A 309 -4.03 6.74 9.56
CA ALA A 309 -4.06 7.63 10.70
C ALA A 309 -5.05 8.81 10.52
N VAL A 310 -5.13 9.35 9.31
CA VAL A 310 -6.14 10.36 8.95
C VAL A 310 -7.55 9.78 9.10
N GLU A 311 -7.83 8.62 8.54
CA GLU A 311 -9.14 7.96 8.66
C GLU A 311 -9.52 7.73 10.12
N GLU A 312 -8.59 7.29 10.96
CA GLU A 312 -8.82 7.06 12.39
C GLU A 312 -9.16 8.36 13.12
N VAL A 313 -8.36 9.40 12.94
CA VAL A 313 -8.57 10.71 13.61
C VAL A 313 -9.82 11.41 13.10
N PHE A 314 -10.13 11.27 11.80
CA PHE A 314 -11.32 11.90 11.21
C PHE A 314 -12.59 11.05 11.37
N GLY A 315 -12.50 9.89 12.03
CA GLY A 315 -13.65 9.01 12.29
C GLY A 315 -14.32 8.54 11.00
N VAL A 316 -13.57 8.51 9.89
CA VAL A 316 -14.02 7.90 8.66
C VAL A 316 -13.87 6.40 8.86
N SER A 317 -14.98 5.65 8.78
CA SER A 317 -14.94 4.19 8.90
C SER A 317 -14.10 3.65 7.76
N GLY A 318 -12.82 3.44 8.05
CA GLY A 318 -11.94 2.71 7.14
C GLY A 318 -12.56 1.34 6.90
N GLU A 319 -12.57 0.90 5.66
CA GLU A 319 -12.99 -0.46 5.34
C GLU A 319 -12.11 -1.43 6.13
N GLU A 320 -12.75 -2.38 6.85
CA GLU A 320 -12.01 -3.52 7.37
C GLU A 320 -11.19 -4.12 6.22
N GLU A 321 -9.89 -4.37 6.47
CA GLU A 321 -9.04 -5.08 5.50
C GLU A 321 -9.81 -6.31 5.03
N ASP A 322 -10.22 -6.33 3.77
CA ASP A 322 -10.70 -7.56 3.17
C ASP A 322 -9.57 -8.59 3.37
N ASP A 323 -9.88 -9.76 3.93
CA ASP A 323 -8.91 -10.86 4.14
C ASP A 323 -8.15 -11.23 2.85
N THR A 324 -8.57 -10.67 1.71
CA THR A 324 -7.93 -10.76 0.40
C THR A 324 -6.80 -9.74 0.20
N ALA A 325 -6.64 -8.73 1.07
CA ALA A 325 -5.52 -7.80 0.97
C ALA A 325 -4.19 -8.51 1.27
N VAL A 326 -3.27 -8.49 0.32
CA VAL A 326 -1.94 -9.10 0.48
C VAL A 326 -1.10 -8.20 1.36
N LYS A 327 -0.80 -8.67 2.57
CA LYS A 327 0.22 -8.02 3.39
C LYS A 327 1.57 -8.12 2.69
N GLU A 328 2.24 -7.02 2.64
CA GLU A 328 3.48 -6.66 1.97
C GLU A 328 4.51 -7.78 1.76
N GLU A 329 5.04 -7.85 0.55
CA GLU A 329 6.13 -8.74 0.12
C GLU A 329 7.37 -7.95 -0.29
N LYS A 330 8.56 -8.55 -0.20
CA LYS A 330 9.78 -7.95 -0.73
C LYS A 330 9.66 -7.82 -2.25
N ALA A 331 10.09 -6.70 -2.83
CA ALA A 331 10.07 -6.51 -4.28
C ALA A 331 10.95 -7.54 -5.01
N GLU A 332 12.08 -7.96 -4.39
CA GLU A 332 12.93 -9.07 -4.88
C GLU A 332 12.14 -10.38 -4.99
N ASP A 333 11.39 -10.75 -3.92
CA ASP A 333 10.58 -11.97 -3.94
C ASP A 333 9.50 -11.88 -5.01
N MET A 334 8.96 -10.70 -5.24
CA MET A 334 7.90 -10.45 -6.20
C MET A 334 8.42 -10.43 -7.64
N LEU A 335 9.56 -9.79 -7.92
CA LEU A 335 10.23 -9.84 -9.21
C LEU A 335 10.68 -11.28 -9.53
N SER A 336 11.30 -11.96 -8.58
CA SER A 336 11.70 -13.36 -8.72
C SER A 336 10.49 -14.26 -9.00
N MET A 337 9.34 -14.00 -8.36
CA MET A 337 8.11 -14.73 -8.62
C MET A 337 7.52 -14.42 -9.99
N LEU A 338 7.57 -13.17 -10.45
CA LEU A 338 7.15 -12.77 -11.80
C LEU A 338 8.00 -13.46 -12.85
N GLU A 339 9.33 -13.41 -12.72
CA GLU A 339 10.27 -14.06 -13.63
C GLU A 339 10.09 -15.59 -13.67
N ALA A 340 10.01 -16.23 -12.49
CA ALA A 340 9.79 -17.67 -12.38
C ALA A 340 8.44 -18.08 -12.98
N ASN A 341 7.40 -17.28 -12.80
CA ASN A 341 6.08 -17.52 -13.37
C ASN A 341 6.11 -17.39 -14.89
N THR A 342 6.78 -16.36 -15.41
CA THR A 342 6.93 -16.15 -16.86
C THR A 342 7.73 -17.28 -17.50
N ALA A 343 8.83 -17.71 -16.87
CA ALA A 343 9.61 -18.88 -17.34
C ALA A 343 8.75 -20.15 -17.39
N ARG A 344 7.92 -20.38 -16.36
CA ARG A 344 7.00 -21.51 -16.34
C ARG A 344 5.95 -21.44 -17.45
N LEU A 345 5.31 -20.29 -17.65
CA LEU A 345 4.27 -20.10 -18.67
C LEU A 345 4.84 -20.24 -20.10
N LYS A 346 6.10 -19.81 -20.31
CA LYS A 346 6.83 -20.07 -21.57
C LYS A 346 7.09 -21.58 -21.77
N ALA A 347 7.51 -22.29 -20.72
CA ALA A 347 7.74 -23.74 -20.78
C ALA A 347 6.44 -24.54 -21.00
N GLU A 348 5.32 -24.10 -20.47
CA GLU A 348 3.99 -24.71 -20.64
C GLU A 348 3.32 -24.33 -21.97
N GLY A 349 3.95 -23.49 -22.80
CA GLY A 349 3.42 -23.06 -24.11
C GLY A 349 2.21 -22.13 -24.02
N VAL A 350 1.91 -21.60 -22.86
CA VAL A 350 0.81 -20.65 -22.62
C VAL A 350 1.15 -19.26 -23.19
N VAL A 351 2.44 -18.96 -23.34
CA VAL A 351 2.96 -17.70 -23.90
C VAL A 351 3.84 -18.02 -25.09
N ARG A 352 3.54 -17.44 -26.25
CA ARG A 352 4.40 -17.51 -27.44
C ARG A 352 5.61 -16.59 -27.21
N VAL A 353 6.80 -17.10 -27.50
CA VAL A 353 8.01 -16.28 -27.63
C VAL A 353 7.86 -15.54 -28.96
N GLU A 354 7.58 -14.24 -28.93
CA GLU A 354 7.79 -13.38 -30.08
C GLU A 354 9.32 -13.21 -30.21
N GLY A 355 9.86 -13.72 -31.35
CA GLY A 355 11.28 -13.65 -31.68
C GLY A 355 11.64 -12.31 -32.31
#